data_3a1cdeed3d0709d825c2006d5b824faa
#
_entry.id   3a1cdeed3d0709d825c2006d5b824faa
#
_cell.length_a   1.000
_cell.length_b   1.000
_cell.length_c   1.000
_cell.angle_alpha   90.00
_cell.angle_beta   90.00
_cell.angle_gamma   90.00
#
_symmetry.space_group_name_H-M   'P 1'
#
loop_
_entity.id
_entity.type
_entity.pdbx_description
1 polymer ?
#
loop_
_entity_poly.entity_id
_entity_poly.type
_entity_poly.pdbx_seq_one_letter_code
_entity_poly.pdbx_strand_id
1 'polypeptide(L)'
;MAKTLIAFFSRADENYFGGAMRYVKVGNTEIVVNGMKELIDADTFKIEMKNPYSPVYMTCIEEAKKDLRAKARPELVSVPGSIDEYDTVVLAYPNYWGTMPMTGHLIPLFSFMYSIKFSSSISRCLGTGESPVSAFFA
;
A
#
# COMPACT_ATOMS: atom_id res chain seq x y z
N MET A 1 -3.85 -23.06 -11.02
CA MET A 1 -2.66 -22.26 -10.72
C MET A 1 -3.04 -21.26 -9.65
N ALA A 2 -2.15 -20.97 -8.72
CA ALA A 2 -2.39 -19.99 -7.67
C ALA A 2 -2.56 -18.58 -8.28
N LYS A 3 -3.63 -17.90 -7.92
CA LYS A 3 -3.95 -16.55 -8.40
C LYS A 3 -3.48 -15.52 -7.39
N THR A 4 -2.71 -14.54 -7.83
CA THR A 4 -2.15 -13.50 -6.97
C THR A 4 -2.72 -12.13 -7.30
N LEU A 5 -3.08 -11.36 -6.27
CA LEU A 5 -3.43 -9.95 -6.37
C LEU A 5 -2.37 -9.09 -5.70
N ILE A 6 -1.90 -8.06 -6.36
CA ILE A 6 -1.07 -7.01 -5.77
C ILE A 6 -1.93 -5.75 -5.62
N ALA A 7 -2.37 -5.49 -4.41
CA ALA A 7 -3.04 -4.25 -4.04
C ALA A 7 -1.99 -3.24 -3.56
N PHE A 8 -1.97 -2.04 -4.11
CA PHE A 8 -0.94 -1.07 -3.75
C PHE A 8 -1.43 0.37 -3.69
N PHE A 9 -0.82 1.12 -2.78
CA PHE A 9 -0.93 2.57 -2.72
C PHE A 9 0.42 3.17 -3.08
N SER A 10 0.44 4.13 -4.00
CA SER A 10 1.64 4.82 -4.42
C SER A 10 1.36 6.31 -4.60
N ARG A 11 2.34 7.13 -4.26
CA ARG A 11 2.22 8.58 -4.40
C ARG A 11 3.24 9.08 -5.43
N ALA A 12 2.74 9.68 -6.49
CA ALA A 12 3.51 10.50 -7.42
C ALA A 12 3.75 11.91 -6.83
N ASP A 13 4.04 12.88 -7.65
CA ASP A 13 4.28 14.28 -7.32
C ASP A 13 5.57 14.51 -6.54
N GLU A 14 5.60 15.52 -5.68
CA GLU A 14 6.78 15.83 -4.91
C GLU A 14 7.00 14.82 -3.78
N ASN A 15 8.18 14.21 -3.76
CA ASN A 15 8.61 13.24 -2.78
C ASN A 15 10.01 13.57 -2.24
N TYR A 16 10.32 13.09 -1.05
CA TYR A 16 11.62 13.28 -0.42
C TYR A 16 12.57 12.13 -0.75
N PHE A 17 13.74 12.47 -1.27
CA PHE A 17 14.80 11.54 -1.65
C PHE A 17 16.11 11.92 -0.97
N GLY A 18 16.44 11.33 0.14
CA GLY A 18 17.77 11.40 0.76
C GLY A 18 18.35 12.81 0.92
N GLY A 19 17.54 13.79 1.35
CA GLY A 19 17.97 15.18 1.54
C GLY A 19 17.44 16.19 0.52
N ALA A 20 16.72 15.74 -0.51
CA ALA A 20 16.16 16.62 -1.54
C ALA A 20 14.71 16.28 -1.88
N MET A 21 13.91 17.31 -2.18
CA MET A 21 12.59 17.16 -2.76
C MET A 21 12.73 16.95 -4.27
N ARG A 22 12.02 15.98 -4.82
CA ARG A 22 11.97 15.69 -6.25
C ARG A 22 10.54 15.41 -6.69
N TYR A 23 10.18 15.94 -7.83
CA TYR A 23 8.92 15.62 -8.48
C TYR A 23 9.08 14.32 -9.30
N VAL A 24 8.18 13.37 -9.10
CA VAL A 24 8.15 12.11 -9.84
C VAL A 24 6.77 11.89 -10.45
N LYS A 25 6.75 11.39 -11.67
CA LYS A 25 5.49 11.06 -12.38
C LYS A 25 4.89 9.76 -11.89
N VAL A 26 5.72 8.84 -11.43
CA VAL A 26 5.33 7.52 -10.92
C VAL A 26 5.95 7.36 -9.54
N GLY A 27 5.13 7.01 -8.55
CA GLY A 27 5.61 6.81 -7.18
C GLY A 27 6.48 5.57 -7.04
N ASN A 28 7.33 5.56 -6.02
CA ASN A 28 8.29 4.48 -5.79
C ASN A 28 7.63 3.11 -5.61
N THR A 29 6.52 3.04 -4.88
CA THR A 29 5.79 1.79 -4.66
C THR A 29 5.26 1.23 -5.98
N GLU A 30 4.76 2.07 -6.87
CA GLU A 30 4.27 1.66 -8.19
C GLU A 30 5.40 1.12 -9.07
N ILE A 31 6.59 1.71 -9.00
CA ILE A 31 7.78 1.21 -9.70
C ILE A 31 8.12 -0.22 -9.23
N VAL A 32 8.12 -0.44 -7.92
CA VAL A 32 8.37 -1.77 -7.34
C VAL A 32 7.31 -2.78 -7.78
N VAL A 33 6.03 -2.40 -7.73
CA VAL A 33 4.92 -3.26 -8.17
C VAL A 33 5.04 -3.62 -9.65
N ASN A 34 5.41 -2.68 -10.50
CA ASN A 34 5.62 -2.94 -11.92
C ASN A 34 6.76 -3.94 -12.15
N GLY A 35 7.86 -3.82 -11.41
CA GLY A 35 8.94 -4.80 -11.44
C GLY A 35 8.50 -6.19 -10.94
N MET A 36 7.65 -6.24 -9.92
CA MET A 36 7.09 -7.51 -9.44
C MET A 36 6.23 -8.20 -10.50
N LYS A 37 5.42 -7.44 -11.24
CA LYS A 37 4.58 -7.97 -12.34
C LYS A 37 5.38 -8.61 -13.47
N GLU A 38 6.62 -8.18 -13.68
CA GLU A 38 7.49 -8.79 -14.67
C GLU A 38 8.02 -10.17 -14.23
N LEU A 39 8.00 -10.43 -12.91
CA LEU A 39 8.54 -11.65 -12.32
C LEU A 39 7.47 -12.66 -11.96
N ILE A 40 6.27 -12.21 -11.66
CA ILE A 40 5.15 -13.06 -11.24
C ILE A 40 3.89 -12.72 -12.03
N ASP A 41 3.09 -13.72 -12.34
CA ASP A 41 1.76 -13.53 -12.94
C ASP A 41 0.79 -13.10 -11.83
N ALA A 42 0.45 -11.81 -11.83
CA ALA A 42 -0.41 -11.24 -10.80
C ALA A 42 -1.32 -10.14 -11.36
N ASP A 43 -2.56 -10.15 -10.90
CA ASP A 43 -3.46 -9.00 -11.08
C ASP A 43 -3.02 -7.84 -10.19
N THR A 44 -3.33 -6.62 -10.58
CA THR A 44 -2.99 -5.44 -9.78
C THR A 44 -4.21 -4.60 -9.49
N PHE A 45 -4.26 -4.05 -8.29
CA PHE A 45 -5.27 -3.08 -7.88
C PHE A 45 -4.60 -1.87 -7.25
N LYS A 46 -4.71 -0.71 -7.92
CA LYS A 46 -4.20 0.56 -7.38
C LYS A 46 -5.22 1.18 -6.44
N ILE A 47 -4.81 1.41 -5.20
CA ILE A 47 -5.62 2.07 -4.19
C ILE A 47 -5.50 3.57 -4.39
N GLU A 48 -6.58 4.24 -4.76
CA GLU A 48 -6.61 5.67 -5.04
C GLU A 48 -7.65 6.36 -4.19
N MET A 49 -7.25 7.48 -3.59
CA MET A 49 -8.16 8.35 -2.83
C MET A 49 -9.02 9.15 -3.79
N LYS A 50 -10.30 9.28 -3.48
CA LYS A 50 -11.22 10.17 -4.20
C LYS A 50 -10.78 11.63 -4.09
N ASN A 51 -10.28 12.02 -2.92
CA ASN A 51 -9.67 13.33 -2.68
C ASN A 51 -8.20 13.10 -2.29
N PRO A 52 -7.26 13.10 -3.26
CA PRO A 52 -5.86 12.85 -2.98
C PRO A 52 -5.24 13.95 -2.13
N TYR A 53 -4.19 13.63 -1.39
CA TYR A 53 -3.38 14.60 -0.68
C TYR A 53 -2.71 15.59 -1.64
N SER A 54 -2.30 16.74 -1.09
CA SER A 54 -1.59 17.77 -1.85
C SER A 54 -0.40 17.21 -2.64
N PRO A 55 -0.15 17.71 -3.86
CA PRO A 55 1.06 17.37 -4.60
C PRO A 55 2.33 17.89 -3.93
N VAL A 56 2.25 18.91 -3.08
CA VAL A 56 3.37 19.46 -2.31
C VAL A 56 3.66 18.56 -1.12
N TYR A 57 4.90 18.10 -0.99
CA TYR A 57 5.27 17.07 0.00
C TYR A 57 4.98 17.49 1.45
N MET A 58 5.38 18.70 1.85
CA MET A 58 5.16 19.18 3.23
C MET A 58 3.68 19.29 3.59
N THR A 59 2.86 19.81 2.69
CA THR A 59 1.41 19.89 2.88
C THR A 59 0.78 18.50 2.93
N CYS A 60 1.21 17.59 2.07
CA CYS A 60 0.78 16.19 2.10
C CYS A 60 1.08 15.53 3.46
N ILE A 61 2.27 15.78 4.04
CA ILE A 61 2.62 15.26 5.37
C ILE A 61 1.68 15.76 6.45
N GLU A 62 1.32 17.04 6.41
CA GLU A 62 0.41 17.64 7.41
C GLU A 62 -1.00 17.05 7.29
N GLU A 63 -1.53 16.94 6.08
CA GLU A 63 -2.81 16.31 5.80
C GLU A 63 -2.83 14.85 6.26
N ALA A 64 -1.80 14.11 5.91
CA ALA A 64 -1.66 12.71 6.27
C ALA A 64 -1.51 12.49 7.78
N LYS A 65 -0.77 13.36 8.49
CA LYS A 65 -0.69 13.33 9.97
C LYS A 65 -2.03 13.61 10.62
N LYS A 66 -2.81 14.55 10.06
CA LYS A 66 -4.17 14.85 10.53
C LYS A 66 -5.06 13.62 10.42
N ASP A 67 -5.04 12.96 9.27
CA ASP A 67 -5.81 11.75 9.02
C ASP A 67 -5.39 10.60 9.95
N LEU A 68 -4.09 10.43 10.16
CA LEU A 68 -3.55 9.43 11.07
C LEU A 68 -4.05 9.64 12.51
N ARG A 69 -3.98 10.87 13.01
CA ARG A 69 -4.46 11.23 14.37
C ARG A 69 -5.97 11.05 14.52
N ALA A 70 -6.71 11.40 13.49
CA ALA A 70 -8.18 11.25 13.45
C ALA A 70 -8.61 9.81 13.17
N LYS A 71 -7.69 8.89 12.89
CA LYS A 71 -7.99 7.54 12.38
C LYS A 71 -8.97 7.58 11.22
N ALA A 72 -8.75 8.55 10.32
CA ALA A 72 -9.60 8.80 9.18
C ALA A 72 -9.71 7.56 8.27
N ARG A 73 -10.80 7.52 7.53
CA ARG A 73 -11.04 6.51 6.49
C ARG A 73 -11.35 7.24 5.19
N PRO A 74 -10.32 7.76 4.49
CA PRO A 74 -10.52 8.51 3.26
C PRO A 74 -11.25 7.67 2.21
N GLU A 75 -12.24 8.29 1.56
CA GLU A 75 -13.02 7.63 0.53
C GLU A 75 -12.13 7.25 -0.67
N LEU A 76 -12.30 6.06 -1.18
CA LEU A 76 -11.57 5.55 -2.34
C LEU A 76 -12.35 5.77 -3.63
N VAL A 77 -11.63 5.90 -4.75
CA VAL A 77 -12.21 5.94 -6.10
C VAL A 77 -12.95 4.64 -6.41
N SER A 78 -12.36 3.53 -6.04
CA SER A 78 -12.93 2.19 -6.19
C SER A 78 -12.42 1.25 -5.11
N VAL A 79 -13.13 0.16 -4.89
CA VAL A 79 -12.71 -0.96 -4.04
C VAL A 79 -12.76 -2.24 -4.86
N PRO A 80 -11.88 -3.22 -4.62
CA PRO A 80 -11.99 -4.51 -5.30
C PRO A 80 -13.33 -5.16 -4.94
N GLY A 81 -13.99 -5.77 -5.93
CA GLY A 81 -15.30 -6.38 -5.74
C GLY A 81 -15.25 -7.58 -4.79
N SER A 82 -14.45 -8.57 -5.12
CA SER A 82 -14.14 -9.72 -4.26
C SER A 82 -12.67 -10.06 -4.40
N ILE A 83 -12.12 -10.58 -3.34
CA ILE A 83 -10.76 -11.11 -3.28
C ILE A 83 -10.74 -12.63 -3.08
N ASP A 84 -11.92 -13.25 -2.98
CA ASP A 84 -12.06 -14.68 -2.68
C ASP A 84 -11.48 -15.58 -3.76
N GLU A 85 -11.31 -15.03 -4.97
CA GLU A 85 -10.70 -15.75 -6.10
C GLU A 85 -9.17 -15.80 -6.06
N TYR A 86 -8.53 -15.07 -5.12
CA TYR A 86 -7.07 -15.00 -5.00
C TYR A 86 -6.57 -15.87 -3.87
N ASP A 87 -5.55 -16.67 -4.17
CA ASP A 87 -4.86 -17.50 -3.19
C ASP A 87 -3.84 -16.68 -2.37
N THR A 88 -3.32 -15.62 -2.99
CA THR A 88 -2.32 -14.73 -2.37
C THR A 88 -2.68 -13.28 -2.64
N VAL A 89 -2.63 -12.46 -1.60
CA VAL A 89 -2.75 -11.01 -1.72
C VAL A 89 -1.49 -10.35 -1.18
N VAL A 90 -0.85 -9.58 -2.05
CA VAL A 90 0.31 -8.74 -1.71
C VAL A 90 -0.19 -7.32 -1.51
N LEU A 91 0.15 -6.72 -0.39
CA LEU A 91 -0.13 -5.32 -0.13
C LEU A 91 1.17 -4.52 -0.17
N ALA A 92 1.26 -3.56 -1.08
CA ALA A 92 2.41 -2.69 -1.24
C ALA A 92 2.03 -1.24 -0.95
N TYR A 93 2.81 -0.57 -0.10
CA TYR A 93 2.57 0.81 0.29
C TYR A 93 3.85 1.49 0.79
N PRO A 94 3.95 2.82 0.71
CA PRO A 94 5.05 3.56 1.31
C PRO A 94 4.95 3.54 2.84
N ASN A 95 6.09 3.61 3.52
CA ASN A 95 6.09 3.72 4.97
C ASN A 95 5.36 5.01 5.42
N TYR A 96 4.35 4.84 6.26
CA TYR A 96 3.49 5.89 6.77
C TYR A 96 3.57 5.90 8.30
N TRP A 97 4.65 6.52 8.82
CA TRP A 97 4.97 6.51 10.27
C TRP A 97 4.90 5.13 10.92
N GLY A 98 5.51 4.12 10.27
CA GLY A 98 5.56 2.75 10.78
C GLY A 98 4.26 1.94 10.56
N THR A 99 3.32 2.47 9.79
CA THR A 99 2.07 1.79 9.43
C THR A 99 1.74 1.99 7.94
N MET A 100 0.60 1.48 7.51
CA MET A 100 0.08 1.74 6.18
C MET A 100 -0.68 3.07 6.11
N PRO A 101 -0.77 3.70 4.93
CA PRO A 101 -1.64 4.86 4.72
C PRO A 101 -3.09 4.57 5.15
N MET A 102 -3.78 5.61 5.62
CA MET A 102 -5.16 5.46 6.13
C MET A 102 -6.13 4.90 5.08
N THR A 103 -5.84 5.10 3.81
CA THR A 103 -6.57 4.50 2.67
C THR A 103 -6.56 2.97 2.68
N GLY A 104 -5.50 2.38 3.16
CA GLY A 104 -5.36 0.92 3.24
C GLY A 104 -6.41 0.28 4.14
N HIS A 105 -6.91 0.99 5.13
CA HIS A 105 -7.90 0.48 6.09
C HIS A 105 -9.32 0.31 5.54
N LEU A 106 -9.58 0.73 4.30
CA LEU A 106 -10.90 0.64 3.66
C LEU A 106 -11.11 -0.63 2.84
N ILE A 107 -10.07 -1.40 2.61
CA ILE A 107 -10.19 -2.65 1.88
C ILE A 107 -10.68 -3.74 2.83
N PRO A 108 -11.72 -4.54 2.48
CA PRO A 108 -12.28 -5.60 3.34
C PRO A 108 -11.24 -6.61 3.85
N LEU A 109 -10.15 -6.79 3.12
CA LEU A 109 -8.95 -7.54 3.54
C LEU A 109 -8.45 -7.17 4.93
N PHE A 110 -8.62 -5.91 5.33
CA PHE A 110 -8.03 -5.39 6.55
C PHE A 110 -8.83 -5.70 7.81
N SER A 111 -10.11 -5.99 7.70
CA SER A 111 -10.87 -6.56 8.84
C SER A 111 -10.27 -7.90 9.28
N PHE A 112 -9.74 -8.66 8.35
CA PHE A 112 -9.07 -9.93 8.63
C PHE A 112 -7.62 -9.72 9.11
N MET A 113 -6.89 -8.76 8.55
CA MET A 113 -5.50 -8.48 8.93
C MET A 113 -5.33 -7.84 10.32
N TYR A 114 -6.34 -7.20 10.86
CA TYR A 114 -6.30 -6.69 12.23
C TYR A 114 -6.19 -7.79 13.30
N SER A 115 -6.47 -9.04 12.92
CA SER A 115 -6.24 -10.21 13.78
C SER A 115 -4.79 -10.71 13.74
N ILE A 116 -3.99 -10.28 12.78
CA ILE A 116 -2.57 -10.65 12.70
C ILE A 116 -1.75 -9.50 13.27
N LYS A 117 -1.17 -9.71 14.43
CA LYS A 117 -0.25 -8.74 15.06
C LYS A 117 0.85 -8.36 14.06
N PHE A 118 0.85 -7.10 13.68
CA PHE A 118 1.85 -6.51 12.81
C PHE A 118 3.21 -6.55 13.52
N SER A 119 4.04 -7.52 13.16
CA SER A 119 5.45 -7.51 13.55
C SER A 119 6.19 -6.60 12.58
N SER A 120 6.66 -5.46 13.06
CA SER A 120 7.55 -4.57 12.33
C SER A 120 8.93 -5.23 12.18
N SER A 121 9.04 -6.10 11.21
CA SER A 121 10.33 -6.67 10.81
C SER A 121 10.39 -6.78 9.31
N ILE A 122 11.14 -5.86 8.72
CA ILE A 122 11.82 -6.09 7.45
C ILE A 122 12.74 -7.27 7.68
N SER A 123 12.27 -8.47 7.55
CA SER A 123 13.11 -9.67 7.45
C SER A 123 12.27 -10.91 7.21
N ARG A 124 12.54 -11.48 6.05
CA ARG A 124 12.29 -12.86 5.67
C ARG A 124 11.09 -13.13 4.80
N CYS A 125 11.33 -12.97 3.50
CA CYS A 125 10.97 -14.03 2.57
C CYS A 125 11.71 -15.31 2.97
N LEU A 126 11.18 -16.10 3.87
CA LEU A 126 11.54 -17.51 4.03
C LEU A 126 10.33 -18.20 4.64
N GLY A 127 9.83 -19.17 3.88
CA GLY A 127 8.64 -19.91 4.17
C GLY A 127 8.60 -20.56 5.53
N THR A 128 7.47 -20.43 6.14
CA THR A 128 6.80 -21.48 6.90
C THR A 128 5.32 -21.16 6.80
N GLY A 129 4.56 -22.13 6.35
CA GLY A 129 3.16 -22.01 5.99
C GLY A 129 2.29 -21.34 7.05
N GLU A 130 1.14 -20.86 6.55
CA GLU A 130 -0.02 -20.36 7.27
C GLU A 130 -0.18 -18.84 7.31
N SER A 131 -0.16 -18.18 6.18
CA SER A 131 -1.01 -17.03 5.86
C SER A 131 -0.77 -16.56 4.42
N PRO A 132 -1.79 -16.43 3.58
CA PRO A 132 -1.62 -16.03 2.19
C PRO A 132 -1.37 -14.51 1.99
N VAL A 133 -1.10 -13.76 3.05
CA VAL A 133 -0.95 -12.31 2.97
C VAL A 133 0.44 -11.87 3.37
N SER A 134 1.13 -11.24 2.43
CA SER A 134 2.45 -10.63 2.65
C SER A 134 2.37 -9.10 2.44
N ALA A 135 2.92 -8.34 3.37
CA ALA A 135 3.01 -6.89 3.27
C ALA A 135 4.44 -6.47 2.93
N PHE A 136 4.59 -5.62 1.93
CA PHE A 136 5.86 -5.05 1.53
C PHE A 136 5.86 -3.53 1.74
N PHE A 137 6.96 -3.03 2.29
CA PHE A 137 7.24 -1.60 2.38
C PHE A 137 8.17 -1.22 1.22
N ALA A 138 7.81 -0.19 0.50
CA ALA A 138 8.65 0.40 -0.56
C ALA A 138 8.87 1.89 -0.32
#